data_ff39845b565d605108fbdeb9081ab78e
#
_entry.id   ff39845b565d605108fbdeb9081ab78e
#
_cell.length_a   1.000
_cell.length_b   1.000
_cell.length_c   1.000
_cell.angle_alpha   90.00
_cell.angle_beta   90.00
_cell.angle_gamma   90.00
#
_symmetry.space_group_name_H-M   'P 1'
#
loop_
_entity.id
_entity.type
_entity.pdbx_description
1 polymer ?
#
loop_
_entity_poly.entity_id
_entity_poly.type
_entity_poly.pdbx_seq_one_letter_code
_entity_poly.pdbx_strand_id
1 'polypeptide(L)'
;MESIVDLPAQTDRTANDHVSAITGGYVDPALTAIFDGLRETASEGPSPVWSVLNDSARLRAVYDTGLIQTGPHPEVDQVVGLTIEAVGIPYAALNMITDVEQVHAAIASRSGEIGEQRTYPLPDSLCVYAVVSGSPLIIDDIADHPVLRDHSAAQSGVVGAYIGIPISDDAGHAVGTLCAWDTQPHHWSSGEIQIMTDLADVVKNVIFDQ
;
A
#
# COMPACT_ATOMS: atom_id res chain seq x y z
N MET A 1 48.37 5.16 32.75
CA MET A 1 47.86 6.19 31.78
C MET A 1 47.43 5.45 30.54
N GLU A 2 46.23 4.91 30.56
CA GLU A 2 45.64 4.23 29.42
C GLU A 2 44.58 5.12 28.82
N SER A 3 44.78 5.42 27.54
CA SER A 3 43.90 6.27 26.77
C SER A 3 42.61 5.52 26.50
N ILE A 4 41.50 6.08 26.93
CA ILE A 4 40.15 5.66 26.58
C ILE A 4 39.94 6.04 25.12
N VAL A 5 39.78 5.02 24.25
CA VAL A 5 39.40 5.21 22.87
C VAL A 5 37.88 5.47 22.87
N ASP A 6 37.54 6.69 22.50
CA ASP A 6 36.16 7.12 22.24
C ASP A 6 35.61 6.38 21.04
N LEU A 7 34.62 5.49 21.26
CA LEU A 7 33.80 4.95 20.16
C LEU A 7 32.78 6.02 19.75
N PRO A 8 32.65 6.30 18.45
CA PRO A 8 31.57 7.20 18.01
C PRO A 8 30.22 6.53 18.26
N ALA A 9 29.32 7.28 18.88
CA ALA A 9 27.94 6.92 19.10
C ALA A 9 27.31 6.47 17.78
N GLN A 10 26.76 5.26 17.77
CA GLN A 10 25.85 4.82 16.71
C GLN A 10 24.66 5.77 16.71
N THR A 11 24.64 6.67 15.76
CA THR A 11 23.42 7.43 15.45
C THR A 11 22.37 6.44 14.97
N ASP A 12 21.36 6.33 15.78
CA ASP A 12 20.09 5.65 15.55
C ASP A 12 19.53 6.12 14.19
N ARG A 13 19.69 5.26 13.18
CA ARG A 13 19.04 5.44 11.87
C ARG A 13 17.63 4.90 12.00
N THR A 14 16.82 5.63 12.74
CA THR A 14 15.39 5.37 12.86
C THR A 14 14.67 5.78 11.58
N ALA A 15 13.91 4.84 11.02
CA ALA A 15 12.59 4.92 10.36
C ALA A 15 12.25 6.08 9.38
N ASN A 16 13.08 7.09 9.20
CA ASN A 16 12.75 8.29 8.43
C ASN A 16 13.33 8.31 7.00
N ASP A 17 14.11 7.29 6.63
CA ASP A 17 14.76 7.24 5.30
C ASP A 17 13.88 6.58 4.20
N HIS A 18 12.65 6.14 4.51
CA HIS A 18 11.75 5.51 3.55
C HIS A 18 10.56 6.38 3.11
N VAL A 19 10.45 7.60 3.62
CA VAL A 19 9.48 8.56 3.09
C VAL A 19 10.12 9.26 1.90
N SER A 20 10.16 8.57 0.77
CA SER A 20 10.50 9.20 -0.50
C SER A 20 9.29 10.00 -0.97
N ALA A 21 9.07 11.17 -0.37
CA ALA A 21 8.29 12.20 -1.00
C ALA A 21 9.03 12.57 -2.28
N ILE A 22 8.55 12.13 -3.42
CA ILE A 22 9.14 12.41 -4.73
C ILE A 22 8.85 13.88 -5.05
N THR A 23 9.67 14.76 -4.53
CA THR A 23 9.81 16.13 -5.02
C THR A 23 11.04 16.15 -5.92
N GLY A 24 10.79 16.17 -7.24
CA GLY A 24 11.81 16.50 -8.25
C GLY A 24 12.56 15.31 -8.85
N GLY A 25 12.02 14.70 -9.88
CA GLY A 25 12.82 14.02 -10.92
C GLY A 25 13.52 12.71 -10.57
N TYR A 26 13.49 12.25 -9.32
CA TYR A 26 14.04 10.96 -8.92
C TYR A 26 13.03 9.85 -9.20
N VAL A 27 13.38 8.95 -10.09
CA VAL A 27 12.61 7.72 -10.35
C VAL A 27 13.12 6.66 -9.42
N ASP A 28 12.28 6.14 -8.51
CA ASP A 28 12.63 5.00 -7.70
C ASP A 28 12.80 3.76 -8.60
N PRO A 29 14.01 3.18 -8.70
CA PRO A 29 14.24 2.01 -9.55
C PRO A 29 13.39 0.80 -9.15
N ALA A 30 13.07 0.65 -7.85
CA ALA A 30 12.23 -0.44 -7.38
C ALA A 30 10.79 -0.31 -7.90
N LEU A 31 10.26 0.90 -7.87
CA LEU A 31 8.91 1.19 -8.36
C LEU A 31 8.81 0.98 -9.88
N THR A 32 9.85 1.38 -10.64
CA THR A 32 9.94 1.10 -12.08
C THR A 32 9.97 -0.40 -12.33
N ALA A 33 10.79 -1.15 -11.60
CA ALA A 33 10.90 -2.60 -11.75
C ALA A 33 9.57 -3.31 -11.44
N ILE A 34 8.80 -2.82 -10.47
CA ILE A 34 7.46 -3.37 -10.17
C ILE A 34 6.49 -3.06 -11.32
N PHE A 35 6.48 -1.81 -11.80
CA PHE A 35 5.61 -1.40 -12.92
C PHE A 35 5.88 -2.24 -14.18
N ASP A 36 7.14 -2.41 -14.55
CA ASP A 36 7.53 -3.21 -15.71
C ASP A 36 7.22 -4.69 -15.46
N GLY A 37 7.57 -5.23 -14.29
CA GLY A 37 7.36 -6.63 -13.96
C GLY A 37 5.88 -7.06 -13.90
N LEU A 38 4.97 -6.15 -13.56
CA LEU A 38 3.52 -6.42 -13.62
C LEU A 38 2.99 -6.49 -15.07
N ARG A 39 3.70 -5.89 -16.03
CA ARG A 39 3.34 -5.87 -17.46
C ARG A 39 3.99 -7.01 -18.24
N GLU A 40 5.02 -7.65 -17.67
CA GLU A 40 5.68 -8.80 -18.28
C GLU A 40 4.71 -9.98 -18.41
N THR A 41 4.72 -10.60 -19.56
CA THR A 41 3.95 -11.83 -19.77
C THR A 41 4.75 -13.02 -19.24
N ALA A 42 4.04 -14.08 -18.82
CA ALA A 42 4.63 -15.30 -18.25
C ALA A 42 5.68 -16.00 -19.17
N SER A 43 5.88 -15.52 -20.39
CA SER A 43 6.85 -16.04 -21.36
C SER A 43 8.28 -15.52 -21.17
N GLU A 44 8.51 -14.49 -20.33
CA GLU A 44 9.80 -13.81 -20.18
C GLU A 44 10.64 -14.31 -18.98
N GLY A 45 10.14 -15.31 -18.23
CA GLY A 45 10.80 -15.90 -17.07
C GLY A 45 10.25 -15.39 -15.73
N PRO A 46 10.74 -15.90 -14.60
CA PRO A 46 10.23 -15.50 -13.28
C PRO A 46 10.68 -14.07 -12.96
N SER A 47 9.73 -13.12 -13.06
CA SER A 47 9.93 -11.76 -12.56
C SER A 47 10.00 -11.76 -11.03
N PRO A 48 10.89 -10.94 -10.41
CA PRO A 48 10.93 -10.76 -8.96
C PRO A 48 9.57 -10.37 -8.36
N VAL A 49 8.76 -9.60 -9.08
CA VAL A 49 7.41 -9.19 -8.69
C VAL A 49 6.52 -10.41 -8.51
N TRP A 50 6.48 -11.29 -9.51
CA TRP A 50 5.67 -12.50 -9.46
C TRP A 50 6.20 -13.52 -8.45
N SER A 51 7.49 -13.51 -8.13
CA SER A 51 8.05 -14.32 -7.06
C SER A 51 7.50 -13.91 -5.69
N VAL A 52 7.32 -12.61 -5.43
CA VAL A 52 6.69 -12.11 -4.21
C VAL A 52 5.19 -12.43 -4.22
N LEU A 53 4.48 -12.12 -5.31
CA LEU A 53 3.04 -12.31 -5.40
C LEU A 53 2.61 -13.78 -5.28
N ASN A 54 3.42 -14.71 -5.81
CA ASN A 54 3.17 -16.15 -5.78
C ASN A 54 3.82 -16.87 -4.57
N ASP A 55 4.42 -16.13 -3.63
CA ASP A 55 4.99 -16.76 -2.44
C ASP A 55 3.92 -17.49 -1.64
N SER A 56 4.13 -18.77 -1.41
CA SER A 56 3.12 -19.65 -0.81
C SER A 56 2.85 -19.36 0.66
N ALA A 57 3.85 -18.82 1.42
CA ALA A 57 3.67 -18.43 2.81
C ALA A 57 2.86 -17.13 2.88
N ARG A 58 3.18 -16.16 2.02
CA ARG A 58 2.39 -14.93 1.88
C ARG A 58 0.94 -15.23 1.51
N LEU A 59 0.70 -16.06 0.47
CA LEU A 59 -0.66 -16.41 0.05
C LEU A 59 -1.44 -17.11 1.16
N ARG A 60 -0.79 -18.00 1.92
CA ARG A 60 -1.43 -18.61 3.08
C ARG A 60 -1.85 -17.53 4.09
N ALA A 61 -0.95 -16.59 4.43
CA ALA A 61 -1.28 -15.49 5.33
C ALA A 61 -2.45 -14.66 4.81
N VAL A 62 -2.50 -14.37 3.48
CA VAL A 62 -3.63 -13.69 2.85
C VAL A 62 -4.95 -14.45 3.06
N TYR A 63 -4.99 -15.75 2.76
CA TYR A 63 -6.21 -16.55 2.88
C TYR A 63 -6.62 -16.78 4.34
N ASP A 64 -5.68 -16.90 5.26
CA ASP A 64 -5.92 -17.10 6.69
C ASP A 64 -6.59 -15.87 7.34
N THR A 65 -6.49 -14.67 6.73
CA THR A 65 -7.23 -13.47 7.20
C THR A 65 -8.74 -13.63 7.11
N GLY A 66 -9.26 -14.51 6.23
CA GLY A 66 -10.68 -14.65 5.95
C GLY A 66 -11.31 -13.48 5.17
N LEU A 67 -10.55 -12.41 4.88
CA LEU A 67 -11.08 -11.16 4.30
C LEU A 67 -11.30 -11.22 2.77
N ILE A 68 -10.85 -12.27 2.11
CA ILE A 68 -11.12 -12.48 0.67
C ILE A 68 -12.53 -13.01 0.44
N GLN A 69 -13.09 -13.71 1.42
CA GLN A 69 -14.44 -14.24 1.32
C GLN A 69 -15.47 -13.10 1.41
N THR A 70 -16.52 -13.20 0.62
CA THR A 70 -17.59 -12.21 0.62
C THR A 70 -18.37 -12.24 1.93
N GLY A 71 -18.40 -11.12 2.63
CA GLY A 71 -19.16 -10.92 3.85
C GLY A 71 -18.86 -9.56 4.46
N PRO A 72 -19.71 -9.07 5.35
CA PRO A 72 -19.40 -7.86 6.10
C PRO A 72 -18.29 -8.16 7.12
N HIS A 73 -17.33 -7.25 7.19
CA HIS A 73 -16.26 -7.24 8.20
C HIS A 73 -16.39 -5.96 9.06
N PRO A 74 -17.35 -5.89 10.02
CA PRO A 74 -17.75 -4.65 10.67
C PRO A 74 -16.59 -3.89 11.33
N GLU A 75 -15.63 -4.59 11.94
CA GLU A 75 -14.47 -3.98 12.59
C GLU A 75 -13.54 -3.35 11.55
N VAL A 76 -13.29 -4.02 10.45
CA VAL A 76 -12.49 -3.51 9.33
C VAL A 76 -13.22 -2.36 8.63
N ASP A 77 -14.52 -2.50 8.36
CA ASP A 77 -15.37 -1.44 7.79
C ASP A 77 -15.32 -0.17 8.65
N GLN A 78 -15.34 -0.33 9.98
CA GLN A 78 -15.24 0.79 10.92
C GLN A 78 -13.87 1.51 10.79
N VAL A 79 -12.76 0.78 10.74
CA VAL A 79 -11.43 1.40 10.61
C VAL A 79 -11.29 2.11 9.27
N VAL A 80 -11.76 1.51 8.18
CA VAL A 80 -11.75 2.15 6.85
C VAL A 80 -12.61 3.42 6.83
N GLY A 81 -13.77 3.41 7.49
CA GLY A 81 -14.60 4.61 7.68
C GLY A 81 -13.88 5.71 8.48
N LEU A 82 -13.23 5.34 9.59
CA LEU A 82 -12.44 6.29 10.41
C LEU A 82 -11.27 6.89 9.61
N THR A 83 -10.69 6.15 8.66
CA THR A 83 -9.58 6.63 7.83
C THR A 83 -9.99 7.88 7.04
N ILE A 84 -11.18 7.86 6.42
CA ILE A 84 -11.71 9.02 5.68
C ILE A 84 -11.85 10.26 6.57
N GLU A 85 -12.36 10.06 7.80
CA GLU A 85 -12.59 11.17 8.73
C GLU A 85 -11.27 11.73 9.27
N ALA A 86 -10.33 10.85 9.64
CA ALA A 86 -9.07 11.23 10.27
C ALA A 86 -8.12 11.94 9.30
N VAL A 87 -8.04 11.47 8.05
CA VAL A 87 -7.15 12.04 7.04
C VAL A 87 -7.83 13.16 6.23
N GLY A 88 -9.16 13.20 6.24
CA GLY A 88 -9.91 14.23 5.52
C GLY A 88 -10.06 13.98 4.02
N ILE A 89 -9.77 12.77 3.55
CA ILE A 89 -9.77 12.33 2.15
C ILE A 89 -11.12 11.72 1.73
N PRO A 90 -11.52 11.80 0.45
CA PRO A 90 -12.83 11.30 0.02
C PRO A 90 -12.97 9.79 -0.04
N TYR A 91 -11.88 9.03 -0.20
CA TYR A 91 -11.92 7.58 -0.39
C TYR A 91 -10.88 6.86 0.46
N ALA A 92 -11.26 5.71 1.03
CA ALA A 92 -10.33 4.78 1.68
C ALA A 92 -10.78 3.34 1.46
N ALA A 93 -9.82 2.41 1.47
CA ALA A 93 -10.09 0.98 1.37
C ALA A 93 -9.02 0.14 2.09
N LEU A 94 -9.44 -1.04 2.56
CA LEU A 94 -8.55 -2.15 2.83
C LEU A 94 -8.60 -3.12 1.65
N ASN A 95 -7.46 -3.35 1.02
CA ASN A 95 -7.33 -4.22 -0.13
C ASN A 95 -6.43 -5.40 0.18
N MET A 96 -6.94 -6.60 -0.10
CA MET A 96 -6.15 -7.82 -0.05
C MET A 96 -5.56 -8.11 -1.42
N ILE A 97 -4.31 -8.56 -1.46
CA ILE A 97 -3.59 -8.85 -2.71
C ILE A 97 -3.33 -10.34 -2.81
N THR A 98 -4.04 -11.01 -3.72
CA THR A 98 -3.84 -12.43 -4.03
C THR A 98 -2.71 -12.61 -5.06
N ASP A 99 -2.60 -13.78 -5.63
CA ASP A 99 -1.72 -14.08 -6.77
C ASP A 99 -2.35 -13.72 -8.14
N VAL A 100 -3.65 -13.41 -8.16
CA VAL A 100 -4.40 -13.14 -9.39
C VAL A 100 -5.06 -11.77 -9.44
N GLU A 101 -5.50 -11.25 -8.27
CA GLU A 101 -6.28 -10.02 -8.22
C GLU A 101 -6.15 -9.28 -6.87
N GLN A 102 -6.48 -8.01 -6.90
CA GLN A 102 -6.80 -7.23 -5.72
C GLN A 102 -8.27 -7.45 -5.35
N VAL A 103 -8.55 -7.63 -4.05
CA VAL A 103 -9.90 -7.76 -3.50
C VAL A 103 -10.15 -6.63 -2.49
N HIS A 104 -11.19 -5.84 -2.67
CA HIS A 104 -11.66 -4.90 -1.64
C HIS A 104 -12.29 -5.67 -0.47
N ALA A 105 -11.56 -5.81 0.62
CA ALA A 105 -12.10 -6.33 1.88
C ALA A 105 -13.07 -5.34 2.52
N ALA A 106 -12.71 -4.05 2.51
CA ALA A 106 -13.55 -2.94 2.92
C ALA A 106 -13.26 -1.72 2.06
N ILE A 107 -14.29 -0.91 1.81
CA ILE A 107 -14.16 0.35 1.08
C ILE A 107 -15.16 1.35 1.64
N ALA A 108 -14.75 2.60 1.76
CA ALA A 108 -15.61 3.70 2.18
C ALA A 108 -15.41 4.93 1.27
N SER A 109 -16.47 5.72 1.13
CA SER A 109 -16.41 7.03 0.48
C SER A 109 -17.13 8.07 1.32
N ARG A 110 -16.67 9.31 1.25
CA ARG A 110 -17.31 10.43 1.98
C ARG A 110 -18.74 10.70 1.50
N SER A 111 -19.04 10.43 0.24
CA SER A 111 -20.39 10.55 -0.32
C SER A 111 -21.32 9.40 0.09
N GLY A 112 -20.77 8.30 0.60
CA GLY A 112 -21.51 7.05 0.85
C GLY A 112 -21.75 6.24 -0.43
N GLU A 113 -21.39 6.76 -1.59
CA GLU A 113 -21.50 6.04 -2.87
C GLU A 113 -20.25 5.18 -3.08
N ILE A 114 -20.44 3.88 -3.18
CA ILE A 114 -19.37 2.90 -3.41
C ILE A 114 -19.76 2.09 -4.65
N GLY A 115 -18.83 1.96 -5.59
CA GLY A 115 -19.02 1.12 -6.76
C GLY A 115 -19.24 -0.35 -6.38
N GLU A 116 -19.92 -1.10 -7.24
CA GLU A 116 -20.20 -2.52 -7.02
C GLU A 116 -18.97 -3.42 -7.24
N GLN A 117 -17.96 -2.91 -7.97
CA GLN A 117 -16.76 -3.67 -8.31
C GLN A 117 -15.91 -3.91 -7.06
N ARG A 118 -15.65 -5.18 -6.76
CA ARG A 118 -14.89 -5.61 -5.59
C ARG A 118 -13.50 -6.13 -5.91
N THR A 119 -13.23 -6.47 -7.16
CA THR A 119 -11.96 -7.05 -7.59
C THR A 119 -11.38 -6.31 -8.78
N TYR A 120 -10.04 -6.24 -8.83
CA TYR A 120 -9.29 -5.59 -9.89
C TYR A 120 -8.09 -6.45 -10.28
N PRO A 121 -7.73 -6.52 -11.58
CA PRO A 121 -6.49 -7.15 -12.02
C PRO A 121 -5.27 -6.52 -11.32
N LEU A 122 -4.26 -7.32 -11.01
CA LEU A 122 -3.05 -6.84 -10.31
C LEU A 122 -2.35 -5.68 -11.04
N PRO A 123 -2.25 -5.66 -12.39
CA PRO A 123 -1.66 -4.52 -13.10
C PRO A 123 -2.44 -3.20 -12.97
N ASP A 124 -3.72 -3.25 -12.58
CA ASP A 124 -4.57 -2.08 -12.38
C ASP A 124 -4.60 -1.61 -10.91
N SER A 125 -3.81 -2.25 -10.04
CA SER A 125 -3.78 -2.01 -8.60
C SER A 125 -2.54 -1.22 -8.18
N LEU A 126 -2.72 -0.04 -7.60
CA LEU A 126 -1.64 0.70 -6.92
C LEU A 126 -1.20 0.01 -5.61
N CYS A 127 -2.10 -0.75 -4.97
CA CYS A 127 -1.80 -1.47 -3.72
C CYS A 127 -0.71 -2.54 -3.90
N VAL A 128 -0.61 -3.13 -5.10
CA VAL A 128 0.41 -4.14 -5.41
C VAL A 128 1.82 -3.60 -5.21
N TYR A 129 2.06 -2.32 -5.51
CA TYR A 129 3.39 -1.70 -5.33
C TYR A 129 3.81 -1.68 -3.86
N ALA A 130 2.89 -1.33 -2.94
CA ALA A 130 3.17 -1.35 -1.52
C ALA A 130 3.40 -2.77 -1.00
N VAL A 131 2.62 -3.75 -1.47
CA VAL A 131 2.76 -5.16 -1.08
C VAL A 131 4.08 -5.75 -1.58
N VAL A 132 4.45 -5.51 -2.83
CA VAL A 132 5.68 -6.08 -3.42
C VAL A 132 6.93 -5.44 -2.84
N SER A 133 6.92 -4.12 -2.60
CA SER A 133 8.05 -3.42 -1.99
C SER A 133 8.14 -3.61 -0.47
N GLY A 134 7.04 -4.00 0.19
CA GLY A 134 6.93 -4.02 1.65
C GLY A 134 7.03 -2.64 2.29
N SER A 135 6.78 -1.57 1.53
CA SER A 135 6.95 -0.18 1.94
C SER A 135 5.74 0.67 1.55
N PRO A 136 5.43 1.76 2.28
CA PRO A 136 4.37 2.67 1.88
C PRO A 136 4.57 3.23 0.47
N LEU A 137 3.49 3.31 -0.30
CA LEU A 137 3.42 4.05 -1.56
C LEU A 137 2.70 5.37 -1.32
N ILE A 138 3.38 6.49 -1.55
CA ILE A 138 2.86 7.84 -1.31
C ILE A 138 3.02 8.66 -2.59
N ILE A 139 1.91 9.19 -3.12
CA ILE A 139 1.85 9.91 -4.38
C ILE A 139 1.01 11.16 -4.18
N ASP A 140 1.64 12.33 -4.27
CA ASP A 140 0.95 13.63 -4.14
C ASP A 140 0.17 13.99 -5.41
N ASP A 141 0.75 13.71 -6.59
CA ASP A 141 0.14 13.89 -7.90
C ASP A 141 0.57 12.76 -8.84
N ILE A 142 -0.37 11.88 -9.18
CA ILE A 142 -0.07 10.74 -10.03
C ILE A 142 0.18 11.15 -11.50
N ALA A 143 -0.40 12.27 -11.95
CA ALA A 143 -0.23 12.75 -13.32
C ALA A 143 1.20 13.28 -13.56
N ASP A 144 1.82 13.82 -12.53
CA ASP A 144 3.22 14.27 -12.57
C ASP A 144 4.22 13.16 -12.23
N HIS A 145 3.73 11.97 -11.79
CA HIS A 145 4.60 10.88 -11.37
C HIS A 145 5.31 10.23 -12.57
N PRO A 146 6.65 10.12 -12.56
CA PRO A 146 7.44 9.72 -13.73
C PRO A 146 7.12 8.31 -14.26
N VAL A 147 6.66 7.41 -13.40
CA VAL A 147 6.31 6.02 -13.75
C VAL A 147 4.80 5.82 -13.77
N LEU A 148 4.09 6.25 -12.70
CA LEU A 148 2.68 5.89 -12.50
C LEU A 148 1.70 6.77 -13.26
N ARG A 149 2.11 7.87 -13.92
CA ARG A 149 1.25 8.65 -14.81
C ARG A 149 0.63 7.83 -15.95
N ASP A 150 1.30 6.72 -16.34
CA ASP A 150 0.82 5.80 -17.38
C ASP A 150 0.02 4.61 -16.79
N HIS A 151 -0.20 4.58 -15.48
CA HIS A 151 -1.01 3.58 -14.81
C HIS A 151 -2.51 3.80 -15.10
N SER A 152 -3.29 2.72 -15.20
CA SER A 152 -4.73 2.78 -15.52
C SER A 152 -5.52 3.68 -14.54
N ALA A 153 -5.17 3.68 -13.26
CA ALA A 153 -5.80 4.52 -12.25
C ALA A 153 -5.60 6.03 -12.51
N ALA A 154 -4.41 6.43 -13.01
CA ALA A 154 -4.15 7.80 -13.43
C ALA A 154 -4.91 8.14 -14.71
N GLN A 155 -4.83 7.26 -15.70
CA GLN A 155 -5.45 7.46 -17.02
C GLN A 155 -6.98 7.54 -16.96
N SER A 156 -7.61 6.85 -16.02
CA SER A 156 -9.06 6.92 -15.79
C SER A 156 -9.51 8.17 -15.01
N GLY A 157 -8.57 8.91 -14.40
CA GLY A 157 -8.87 10.04 -13.52
C GLY A 157 -9.50 9.66 -12.18
N VAL A 158 -9.51 8.37 -11.82
CA VAL A 158 -10.06 7.89 -10.54
C VAL A 158 -9.12 8.20 -9.38
N VAL A 159 -7.82 8.28 -9.66
CA VAL A 159 -6.79 8.61 -8.66
C VAL A 159 -6.01 9.82 -9.15
N GLY A 160 -5.98 10.88 -8.35
CA GLY A 160 -5.11 12.06 -8.48
C GLY A 160 -3.96 12.00 -7.48
N ALA A 161 -4.27 11.70 -6.21
CA ALA A 161 -3.30 11.45 -5.14
C ALA A 161 -3.60 10.13 -4.44
N TYR A 162 -2.57 9.48 -3.90
CA TYR A 162 -2.69 8.14 -3.27
C TYR A 162 -1.71 7.97 -2.14
N ILE A 163 -2.16 7.35 -1.07
CA ILE A 163 -1.33 6.76 -0.02
C ILE A 163 -1.76 5.33 0.25
N GLY A 164 -0.82 4.40 0.33
CA GLY A 164 -1.07 3.01 0.68
C GLY A 164 -0.01 2.48 1.64
N ILE A 165 -0.46 1.99 2.80
CA ILE A 165 0.38 1.40 3.83
C ILE A 165 0.21 -0.12 3.78
N PRO A 166 1.28 -0.91 3.55
CA PRO A 166 1.18 -2.35 3.51
C PRO A 166 0.83 -2.93 4.89
N ILE A 167 -0.05 -3.93 4.90
CA ILE A 167 -0.39 -4.71 6.08
C ILE A 167 0.37 -6.02 6.00
N SER A 168 1.17 -6.32 7.02
CA SER A 168 1.97 -7.54 7.07
C SER A 168 1.68 -8.34 8.34
N ASP A 169 1.76 -9.67 8.23
CA ASP A 169 1.76 -10.55 9.39
C ASP A 169 3.05 -10.41 10.21
N ASP A 170 3.15 -11.13 11.33
CA ASP A 170 4.34 -11.10 12.20
C ASP A 170 5.59 -11.75 11.58
N ALA A 171 5.42 -12.53 10.52
CA ALA A 171 6.51 -13.09 9.74
C ALA A 171 7.00 -12.14 8.64
N GLY A 172 6.34 -10.99 8.44
CA GLY A 172 6.67 -9.98 7.46
C GLY A 172 6.04 -10.21 6.08
N HIS A 173 5.06 -11.12 5.96
CA HIS A 173 4.36 -11.33 4.70
C HIS A 173 3.32 -10.22 4.49
N ALA A 174 3.52 -9.38 3.50
CA ALA A 174 2.55 -8.34 3.14
C ALA A 174 1.31 -8.97 2.49
N VAL A 175 0.17 -8.87 3.16
CA VAL A 175 -1.10 -9.50 2.75
C VAL A 175 -2.01 -8.56 1.97
N GLY A 176 -1.87 -7.26 2.20
CA GLY A 176 -2.72 -6.25 1.62
C GLY A 176 -2.26 -4.84 1.96
N THR A 177 -3.14 -3.87 1.77
CA THR A 177 -2.83 -2.45 1.91
C THR A 177 -4.03 -1.68 2.46
N LEU A 178 -3.85 -0.93 3.56
CA LEU A 178 -4.77 0.15 3.89
C LEU A 178 -4.41 1.34 3.02
N CYS A 179 -5.34 1.82 2.21
CA CYS A 179 -5.10 2.94 1.32
C CYS A 179 -6.15 4.04 1.42
N ALA A 180 -5.75 5.25 1.05
CA ALA A 180 -6.63 6.40 0.89
C ALA A 180 -6.23 7.15 -0.39
N TRP A 181 -7.23 7.78 -1.07
CA TRP A 181 -6.96 8.50 -2.29
C TRP A 181 -7.96 9.63 -2.52
N ASP A 182 -7.53 10.57 -3.36
CA ASP A 182 -8.37 11.64 -3.93
C ASP A 182 -8.31 11.58 -5.46
N THR A 183 -9.30 12.10 -6.12
CA THR A 183 -9.31 12.31 -7.58
C THR A 183 -8.51 13.54 -8.00
N GLN A 184 -8.15 14.39 -7.05
CA GLN A 184 -7.33 15.58 -7.24
C GLN A 184 -5.95 15.38 -6.60
N PRO A 185 -4.92 16.10 -7.03
CA PRO A 185 -3.64 16.15 -6.33
C PRO A 185 -3.81 16.56 -4.86
N HIS A 186 -3.08 15.90 -3.96
CA HIS A 186 -3.07 16.15 -2.53
C HIS A 186 -1.65 15.95 -1.97
N HIS A 187 -1.15 16.95 -1.25
CA HIS A 187 0.14 16.84 -0.60
C HIS A 187 0.01 16.15 0.77
N TRP A 188 0.54 14.93 0.87
CA TRP A 188 0.50 14.15 2.09
C TRP A 188 1.45 14.70 3.15
N SER A 189 0.90 15.30 4.19
CA SER A 189 1.68 15.77 5.33
C SER A 189 2.22 14.59 6.17
N SER A 190 3.32 14.83 6.91
CA SER A 190 3.84 13.83 7.83
C SER A 190 2.83 13.39 8.90
N GLY A 191 1.90 14.27 9.29
CA GLY A 191 0.81 13.96 10.22
C GLY A 191 -0.19 12.97 9.61
N GLU A 192 -0.60 13.16 8.35
CA GLU A 192 -1.50 12.24 7.65
C GLU A 192 -0.85 10.89 7.40
N ILE A 193 0.44 10.88 7.03
CA ILE A 193 1.21 9.64 6.87
C ILE A 193 1.28 8.87 8.18
N GLN A 194 1.51 9.56 9.31
CA GLN A 194 1.52 8.92 10.63
C GLN A 194 0.15 8.35 11.00
N ILE A 195 -0.93 9.11 10.78
CA ILE A 195 -2.30 8.64 11.00
C ILE A 195 -2.59 7.38 10.18
N MET A 196 -2.22 7.37 8.90
CA MET A 196 -2.40 6.20 8.04
C MET A 196 -1.60 4.98 8.55
N THR A 197 -0.39 5.21 9.05
CA THR A 197 0.44 4.15 9.63
C THR A 197 -0.19 3.59 10.91
N ASP A 198 -0.64 4.46 11.82
CA ASP A 198 -1.29 4.05 13.07
C ASP A 198 -2.59 3.26 12.80
N LEU A 199 -3.39 3.69 11.81
CA LEU A 199 -4.61 2.99 11.40
C LEU A 199 -4.30 1.64 10.73
N ALA A 200 -3.21 1.55 9.98
CA ALA A 200 -2.74 0.28 9.41
C ALA A 200 -2.34 -0.72 10.52
N ASP A 201 -1.71 -0.25 11.59
CA ASP A 201 -1.41 -1.08 12.76
C ASP A 201 -2.69 -1.53 13.48
N VAL A 202 -3.71 -0.67 13.58
CA VAL A 202 -5.02 -1.08 14.10
C VAL A 202 -5.64 -2.17 13.24
N VAL A 203 -5.61 -2.01 11.90
CA VAL A 203 -6.10 -3.06 10.97
C VAL A 203 -5.33 -4.37 11.16
N LYS A 204 -4.00 -4.31 11.26
CA LYS A 204 -3.17 -5.48 11.53
C LYS A 204 -3.63 -6.23 12.78
N ASN A 205 -3.84 -5.52 13.89
CA ASN A 205 -4.30 -6.11 15.15
C ASN A 205 -5.70 -6.72 15.01
N VAL A 206 -6.61 -6.05 14.32
CA VAL A 206 -7.97 -6.58 14.04
C VAL A 206 -7.91 -7.88 13.24
N ILE A 207 -6.95 -8.00 12.32
CA ILE A 207 -6.84 -9.16 11.42
C ILE A 207 -6.12 -10.34 12.10
N PHE A 208 -5.03 -10.08 12.84
CA PHE A 208 -4.13 -11.14 13.30
C PHE A 208 -4.18 -11.43 14.80
N ASP A 209 -4.72 -10.54 15.65
CA ASP A 209 -4.76 -10.70 17.11
C ASP A 209 -6.10 -11.27 17.63
N GLN A 210 -6.78 -12.14 16.83
CA GLN A 210 -8.04 -12.79 17.24
C GLN A 210 -7.81 -14.04 18.07
#